data_331aae35789a1783a9026a445c5df3ad
#
_entry.id   331aae35789a1783a9026a445c5df3ad
#
_cell.length_a   1.000
_cell.length_b   1.000
_cell.length_c   1.000
_cell.angle_alpha   90.00
_cell.angle_beta   90.00
_cell.angle_gamma   90.00
#
_symmetry.space_group_name_H-M   'P 1'
#
loop_
_entity.id
_entity.type
_entity.pdbx_description
1 polymer ?
#
loop_
_entity_poly.entity_id
_entity_poly.type
_entity_poly.pdbx_seq_one_letter_code
_entity_poly.pdbx_strand_id
1 'polypeptide(L)'
;MFGFVKKTFGEFSKDKAGQMAAAFAYVAVFSIGPLLLVLVSVAGFIYGPKAASGQLFGQLSGAVGPDTAKTLQNLVAHTNHKGSGIVALVAGVVGLLLGAGGLTAQLQNSFDAILRARADPKAGIKFTIYTKLKNITIVMVAAVVAVASVVLSAVIDKLGKGVGLELLNALVSWVVFIAILYLIYRVLPDVLVPRGLAVRAAVIVSLLFLVGKIILGFVIGHNGTASAYGAAASLVVLLLWFYYTAQILLLGAEGIKVHGESRRLDFKPKRFAVKLKELDVYDKHDLRGRLLAAFARGYKSKSRKK
;
A
#
# COMPACT_ATOMS: atom_id res chain seq x y z
N MET A 1 -13.20 15.40 18.59
CA MET A 1 -11.93 14.84 18.12
C MET A 1 -11.65 13.47 18.73
N PHE A 2 -11.65 13.34 20.06
CA PHE A 2 -11.41 12.07 20.75
C PHE A 2 -12.35 10.92 20.35
N GLY A 3 -13.66 11.18 20.20
CA GLY A 3 -14.62 10.17 19.74
C GLY A 3 -14.38 9.66 18.32
N PHE A 4 -13.87 10.51 17.41
CA PHE A 4 -13.50 10.12 16.06
C PHE A 4 -12.31 9.15 16.08
N VAL A 5 -11.26 9.49 16.81
CA VAL A 5 -10.06 8.66 16.96
C VAL A 5 -10.43 7.30 17.55
N LYS A 6 -11.18 7.27 18.66
CA LYS A 6 -11.66 6.04 19.30
C LYS A 6 -12.47 5.17 18.31
N LYS A 7 -13.39 5.78 17.55
CA LYS A 7 -14.20 5.06 16.54
C LYS A 7 -13.32 4.50 15.43
N THR A 8 -12.33 5.27 14.93
CA THR A 8 -11.41 4.81 13.89
C THR A 8 -10.60 3.59 14.33
N PHE A 9 -10.05 3.60 15.54
CA PHE A 9 -9.33 2.44 16.09
C PHE A 9 -10.27 1.25 16.35
N GLY A 10 -11.52 1.50 16.77
CA GLY A 10 -12.53 0.46 16.93
C GLY A 10 -12.87 -0.24 15.61
N GLU A 11 -13.09 0.53 14.53
CA GLU A 11 -13.35 -0.03 13.20
C GLU A 11 -12.10 -0.74 12.63
N PHE A 12 -10.89 -0.19 12.84
CA PHE A 12 -9.63 -0.83 12.48
C PHE A 12 -9.48 -2.25 13.08
N SER A 13 -9.85 -2.41 14.36
CA SER A 13 -9.84 -3.71 15.02
C SER A 13 -10.95 -4.64 14.50
N LYS A 14 -12.16 -4.11 14.31
CA LYS A 14 -13.33 -4.85 13.82
C LYS A 14 -13.12 -5.39 12.39
N ASP A 15 -12.54 -4.58 11.51
CA ASP A 15 -12.25 -4.96 10.13
C ASP A 15 -10.96 -5.79 10.01
N LYS A 16 -10.31 -6.11 11.14
CA LYS A 16 -9.07 -6.90 11.19
C LYS A 16 -7.93 -6.31 10.35
N ALA A 17 -7.85 -4.98 10.31
CA ALA A 17 -6.87 -4.26 9.49
C ALA A 17 -5.42 -4.64 9.82
N GLY A 18 -5.12 -5.03 11.07
CA GLY A 18 -3.82 -5.57 11.45
C GLY A 18 -3.44 -6.86 10.70
N GLN A 19 -4.41 -7.74 10.43
CA GLN A 19 -4.17 -8.96 9.61
C GLN A 19 -3.94 -8.60 8.14
N MET A 20 -4.67 -7.63 7.62
CA MET A 20 -4.46 -7.12 6.26
C MET A 20 -3.08 -6.47 6.12
N ALA A 21 -2.62 -5.75 7.15
CA ALA A 21 -1.28 -5.18 7.19
C ALA A 21 -0.18 -6.24 7.21
N ALA A 22 -0.36 -7.35 7.93
CA ALA A 22 0.57 -8.48 7.92
C ALA A 22 0.65 -9.14 6.54
N ALA A 23 -0.50 -9.37 5.89
CA ALA A 23 -0.54 -9.89 4.53
C ALA A 23 0.15 -8.95 3.54
N PHE A 24 -0.03 -7.63 3.68
CA PHE A 24 0.67 -6.63 2.87
C PHE A 24 2.19 -6.70 3.09
N ALA A 25 2.65 -6.76 4.34
CA ALA A 25 4.07 -6.84 4.66
C ALA A 25 4.74 -8.07 4.05
N TYR A 26 4.07 -9.22 4.11
CA TYR A 26 4.52 -10.46 3.46
C TYR A 26 4.70 -10.26 1.95
N VAL A 27 3.68 -9.78 1.25
CA VAL A 27 3.75 -9.53 -0.21
C VAL A 27 4.82 -8.48 -0.53
N ALA A 28 4.96 -7.44 0.29
CA ALA A 28 5.91 -6.35 0.08
C ALA A 28 7.37 -6.83 0.10
N VAL A 29 7.72 -7.70 1.06
CA VAL A 29 9.09 -8.24 1.14
C VAL A 29 9.48 -8.98 -0.13
N PHE A 30 8.59 -9.77 -0.71
CA PHE A 30 8.88 -10.48 -1.96
C PHE A 30 8.82 -9.59 -3.20
N SER A 31 8.12 -8.46 -3.12
CA SER A 31 7.96 -7.51 -4.23
C SER A 31 9.06 -6.45 -4.30
N ILE A 32 9.79 -6.22 -3.20
CA ILE A 32 10.74 -5.11 -3.10
C ILE A 32 11.93 -5.25 -4.06
N GLY A 33 12.46 -6.44 -4.23
CA GLY A 33 13.59 -6.70 -5.12
C GLY A 33 13.29 -6.31 -6.58
N PRO A 34 12.25 -6.88 -7.21
CA PRO A 34 11.82 -6.47 -8.55
C PRO A 34 11.50 -4.97 -8.68
N LEU A 35 10.86 -4.38 -7.66
CA LEU A 35 10.52 -2.96 -7.65
C LEU A 35 11.78 -2.07 -7.68
N LEU A 36 12.78 -2.38 -6.84
CA LEU A 36 14.04 -1.65 -6.79
C LEU A 36 14.81 -1.76 -8.10
N LEU A 37 14.82 -2.94 -8.74
CA LEU A 37 15.47 -3.11 -10.06
C LEU A 37 14.89 -2.14 -11.08
N VAL A 38 13.57 -1.96 -11.09
CA VAL A 38 12.93 -1.02 -12.01
C VAL A 38 13.24 0.42 -11.65
N LEU A 39 13.18 0.79 -10.37
CA LEU A 39 13.53 2.14 -9.95
C LEU A 39 14.97 2.49 -10.32
N VAL A 40 15.93 1.59 -10.09
CA VAL A 40 17.33 1.78 -10.51
C VAL A 40 17.45 1.86 -12.03
N SER A 41 16.71 1.05 -12.78
CA SER A 41 16.74 1.07 -14.24
C SER A 41 16.21 2.40 -14.80
N VAL A 42 15.06 2.87 -14.29
CA VAL A 42 14.46 4.15 -14.70
C VAL A 42 15.38 5.32 -14.34
N ALA A 43 15.90 5.37 -13.12
CA ALA A 43 16.86 6.40 -12.70
C ALA A 43 18.17 6.32 -13.49
N GLY A 44 18.58 5.12 -13.90
CA GLY A 44 19.77 4.86 -14.71
C GLY A 44 19.73 5.52 -16.08
N PHE A 45 18.56 5.68 -16.69
CA PHE A 45 18.39 6.42 -17.95
C PHE A 45 18.71 7.91 -17.79
N ILE A 46 18.52 8.48 -16.60
CA ILE A 46 18.67 9.92 -16.34
C ILE A 46 20.08 10.22 -15.84
N TYR A 47 20.59 9.44 -14.88
CA TYR A 47 21.84 9.71 -14.16
C TYR A 47 22.99 8.76 -14.48
N GLY A 48 22.74 7.71 -15.26
CA GLY A 48 23.63 6.56 -15.43
C GLY A 48 23.49 5.53 -14.27
N PRO A 49 23.80 4.25 -14.54
CA PRO A 49 23.48 3.15 -13.62
C PRO A 49 24.13 3.26 -12.23
N LYS A 50 25.40 3.69 -12.17
CA LYS A 50 26.14 3.83 -10.90
C LYS A 50 25.65 5.00 -10.06
N ALA A 51 25.38 6.16 -10.69
CA ALA A 51 24.87 7.35 -9.99
C ALA A 51 23.44 7.14 -9.52
N ALA A 52 22.59 6.50 -10.33
CA ALA A 52 21.22 6.16 -9.99
C ALA A 52 21.14 5.24 -8.76
N SER A 53 21.98 4.20 -8.72
CA SER A 53 22.04 3.30 -7.55
C SER A 53 22.46 4.04 -6.28
N GLY A 54 23.53 4.85 -6.34
CA GLY A 54 24.03 5.59 -5.18
C GLY A 54 23.01 6.59 -4.63
N GLN A 55 22.37 7.38 -5.49
CA GLN A 55 21.38 8.37 -5.08
C GLN A 55 20.08 7.71 -4.55
N LEU A 56 19.60 6.66 -5.20
CA LEU A 56 18.41 5.95 -4.77
C LEU A 56 18.60 5.34 -3.38
N PHE A 57 19.73 4.65 -3.15
CA PHE A 57 20.00 4.04 -1.86
C PHE A 57 20.33 5.06 -0.78
N GLY A 58 20.92 6.20 -1.12
CA GLY A 58 21.07 7.33 -0.21
C GLY A 58 19.72 7.86 0.29
N GLN A 59 18.74 8.03 -0.59
CA GLN A 59 17.39 8.45 -0.21
C GLN A 59 16.63 7.36 0.55
N LEU A 60 16.77 6.10 0.15
CA LEU A 60 16.22 4.97 0.90
C LEU A 60 16.79 4.90 2.31
N SER A 61 18.09 5.12 2.48
CA SER A 61 18.74 5.20 3.79
C SER A 61 18.10 6.28 4.67
N GLY A 62 17.80 7.44 4.09
CA GLY A 62 17.05 8.49 4.78
C GLY A 62 15.62 8.11 5.15
N ALA A 63 14.95 7.23 4.39
CA ALA A 63 13.57 6.81 4.60
C ALA A 63 13.44 5.61 5.55
N VAL A 64 14.21 4.55 5.32
CA VAL A 64 14.08 3.25 6.00
C VAL A 64 15.26 2.90 6.92
N GLY A 65 16.25 3.78 7.02
CA GLY A 65 17.47 3.59 7.79
C GLY A 65 18.61 2.94 6.97
N PRO A 66 19.89 3.14 7.41
CA PRO A 66 21.06 2.72 6.65
C PRO A 66 21.18 1.19 6.49
N ASP A 67 20.88 0.42 7.51
CA ASP A 67 21.02 -1.04 7.48
C ASP A 67 19.98 -1.69 6.55
N THR A 68 18.75 -1.19 6.58
CA THR A 68 17.68 -1.65 5.68
C THR A 68 18.02 -1.27 4.24
N ALA A 69 18.48 -0.04 3.99
CA ALA A 69 18.90 0.39 2.66
C ALA A 69 20.06 -0.45 2.12
N LYS A 70 21.05 -0.78 2.94
CA LYS A 70 22.19 -1.65 2.58
C LYS A 70 21.71 -3.06 2.21
N THR A 71 20.76 -3.60 2.97
CA THR A 71 20.13 -4.90 2.64
C THR A 71 19.45 -4.86 1.28
N LEU A 72 18.67 -3.83 1.00
CA LEU A 72 18.01 -3.64 -0.29
C LEU A 72 19.03 -3.48 -1.42
N GLN A 73 20.13 -2.75 -1.19
CA GLN A 73 21.23 -2.62 -2.14
C GLN A 73 21.86 -3.97 -2.48
N ASN A 74 22.14 -4.79 -1.47
CA ASN A 74 22.69 -6.12 -1.67
C ASN A 74 21.75 -7.03 -2.48
N LEU A 75 20.44 -6.98 -2.22
CA LEU A 75 19.43 -7.72 -3.00
C LEU A 75 19.49 -7.34 -4.49
N VAL A 76 19.59 -6.05 -4.79
CA VAL A 76 19.70 -5.55 -6.18
C VAL A 76 21.03 -5.97 -6.81
N ALA A 77 22.13 -5.87 -6.06
CA ALA A 77 23.48 -6.23 -6.56
C ALA A 77 23.57 -7.71 -6.94
N HIS A 78 22.93 -8.61 -6.15
CA HIS A 78 22.92 -10.05 -6.43
C HIS A 78 22.04 -10.43 -7.63
N THR A 79 21.04 -9.61 -7.96
CA THR A 79 20.17 -9.85 -9.13
C THR A 79 20.77 -9.29 -10.43
N ASN A 80 21.79 -8.43 -10.34
CA ASN A 80 22.42 -7.79 -11.49
C ASN A 80 23.50 -8.70 -12.13
N HIS A 81 23.18 -9.96 -12.39
CA HIS A 81 24.04 -10.85 -13.15
C HIS A 81 24.09 -10.40 -14.63
N LYS A 82 25.27 -10.45 -15.22
CA LYS A 82 25.64 -10.06 -16.60
C LYS A 82 24.84 -10.84 -17.67
N GLY A 83 23.52 -10.65 -17.69
CA GLY A 83 22.67 -11.12 -18.77
C GLY A 83 22.57 -10.07 -19.87
N SER A 84 22.51 -10.48 -21.11
CA SER A 84 22.29 -9.60 -22.28
C SER A 84 21.13 -8.62 -21.98
N GLY A 85 21.32 -7.32 -22.28
CA GLY A 85 20.41 -6.23 -21.86
C GLY A 85 18.91 -6.46 -22.08
N ILE A 86 18.54 -7.24 -23.11
CA ILE A 86 17.12 -7.59 -23.39
C ILE A 86 16.56 -8.58 -22.35
N VAL A 87 17.31 -9.61 -21.96
CA VAL A 87 16.85 -10.61 -20.98
C VAL A 87 16.69 -9.97 -19.59
N ALA A 88 17.63 -9.11 -19.19
CA ALA A 88 17.53 -8.37 -17.93
C ALA A 88 16.34 -7.38 -17.94
N LEU A 89 16.08 -6.71 -19.08
CA LEU A 89 14.94 -5.83 -19.25
C LEU A 89 13.62 -6.61 -19.16
N VAL A 90 13.48 -7.71 -19.86
CA VAL A 90 12.28 -8.56 -19.82
C VAL A 90 12.06 -9.13 -18.42
N ALA A 91 13.10 -9.67 -17.79
CA ALA A 91 13.01 -10.19 -16.41
C ALA A 91 12.64 -9.08 -15.41
N GLY A 92 13.19 -7.87 -15.58
CA GLY A 92 12.84 -6.69 -14.78
C GLY A 92 11.39 -6.27 -14.96
N VAL A 93 10.91 -6.21 -16.21
CA VAL A 93 9.50 -5.86 -16.51
C VAL A 93 8.54 -6.94 -15.98
N VAL A 94 8.83 -8.22 -16.19
CA VAL A 94 8.02 -9.32 -15.65
C VAL A 94 8.04 -9.30 -14.11
N GLY A 95 9.21 -9.13 -13.51
CA GLY A 95 9.35 -9.00 -12.06
C GLY A 95 8.58 -7.80 -11.50
N LEU A 96 8.57 -6.64 -12.20
CA LEU A 96 7.77 -5.48 -11.85
C LEU A 96 6.27 -5.79 -11.89
N LEU A 97 5.81 -6.40 -12.99
CA LEU A 97 4.39 -6.71 -13.17
C LEU A 97 3.88 -7.68 -12.09
N LEU A 98 4.70 -8.65 -11.70
CA LEU A 98 4.37 -9.63 -10.67
C LEU A 98 4.49 -9.03 -9.25
N GLY A 99 5.60 -8.35 -8.98
CA GLY A 99 5.89 -7.80 -7.65
C GLY A 99 5.05 -6.56 -7.32
N ALA A 100 5.15 -5.52 -8.11
CA ALA A 100 4.41 -4.28 -7.89
C ALA A 100 2.90 -4.46 -8.09
N GLY A 101 2.49 -5.32 -9.03
CA GLY A 101 1.10 -5.70 -9.23
C GLY A 101 0.51 -6.41 -8.02
N GLY A 102 1.26 -7.32 -7.39
CA GLY A 102 0.85 -8.03 -6.17
C GLY A 102 0.70 -7.09 -4.98
N LEU A 103 1.68 -6.20 -4.79
CA LEU A 103 1.67 -5.21 -3.69
C LEU A 103 0.48 -4.25 -3.79
N THR A 104 0.28 -3.66 -4.98
CA THR A 104 -0.86 -2.76 -5.20
C THR A 104 -2.20 -3.47 -5.14
N ALA A 105 -2.30 -4.70 -5.62
CA ALA A 105 -3.51 -5.50 -5.51
C ALA A 105 -3.83 -5.84 -4.05
N GLN A 106 -2.83 -6.20 -3.23
CA GLN A 106 -3.03 -6.46 -1.81
C GLN A 106 -3.52 -5.22 -1.07
N LEU A 107 -2.91 -4.06 -1.33
CA LEU A 107 -3.33 -2.80 -0.71
C LEU A 107 -4.74 -2.39 -1.18
N GLN A 108 -5.04 -2.54 -2.46
CA GLN A 108 -6.37 -2.28 -3.03
C GLN A 108 -7.43 -3.17 -2.38
N ASN A 109 -7.19 -4.48 -2.30
CA ASN A 109 -8.12 -5.42 -1.66
C ASN A 109 -8.40 -5.03 -0.20
N SER A 110 -7.36 -4.59 0.53
CA SER A 110 -7.50 -4.13 1.90
C SER A 110 -8.35 -2.85 1.99
N PHE A 111 -8.10 -1.88 1.10
CA PHE A 111 -8.91 -0.65 1.04
C PHE A 111 -10.36 -0.92 0.65
N ASP A 112 -10.57 -1.80 -0.32
CA ASP A 112 -11.90 -2.16 -0.78
C ASP A 112 -12.69 -2.90 0.31
N ALA A 113 -12.04 -3.77 1.09
CA ALA A 113 -12.65 -4.40 2.24
C ALA A 113 -13.09 -3.38 3.31
N ILE A 114 -12.22 -2.41 3.65
CA ILE A 114 -12.50 -1.35 4.62
C ILE A 114 -13.63 -0.44 4.10
N LEU A 115 -13.59 -0.02 2.85
CA LEU A 115 -14.56 0.91 2.23
C LEU A 115 -15.81 0.21 1.70
N ARG A 116 -15.97 -1.09 2.01
CA ARG A 116 -17.14 -1.92 1.63
C ARG A 116 -17.38 -1.93 0.12
N ALA A 117 -16.31 -2.04 -0.66
CA ALA A 117 -16.35 -2.24 -2.09
C ALA A 117 -16.04 -3.70 -2.47
N ARG A 118 -16.51 -4.11 -3.62
CA ARG A 118 -16.17 -5.41 -4.21
C ARG A 118 -16.21 -5.30 -5.73
N ALA A 119 -15.39 -6.11 -6.39
CA ALA A 119 -15.51 -6.33 -7.82
C ALA A 119 -16.92 -6.80 -8.18
N ASP A 120 -17.49 -6.25 -9.26
CA ASP A 120 -18.75 -6.74 -9.79
C ASP A 120 -18.55 -8.17 -10.33
N PRO A 121 -19.28 -9.18 -9.79
CA PRO A 121 -19.16 -10.55 -10.28
C PRO A 121 -19.47 -10.70 -11.78
N LYS A 122 -20.27 -9.76 -12.33
CA LYS A 122 -20.65 -9.75 -13.76
C LYS A 122 -19.56 -9.16 -14.65
N ALA A 123 -18.59 -8.45 -14.10
CA ALA A 123 -17.55 -7.78 -14.90
C ALA A 123 -16.50 -8.74 -15.47
N GLY A 124 -16.34 -9.94 -14.89
CA GLY A 124 -15.49 -11.02 -15.42
C GLY A 124 -14.06 -10.57 -15.71
N ILE A 125 -13.52 -11.03 -16.86
CA ILE A 125 -12.14 -10.74 -17.27
C ILE A 125 -11.88 -9.25 -17.53
N LYS A 126 -12.89 -8.48 -17.90
CA LYS A 126 -12.77 -7.03 -18.13
C LYS A 126 -12.36 -6.29 -16.86
N PHE A 127 -12.91 -6.68 -15.71
CA PHE A 127 -12.50 -6.14 -14.41
C PHE A 127 -11.04 -6.45 -14.12
N THR A 128 -10.61 -7.68 -14.32
CA THR A 128 -9.23 -8.11 -14.07
C THR A 128 -8.23 -7.30 -14.90
N ILE A 129 -8.51 -7.12 -16.21
CA ILE A 129 -7.66 -6.32 -17.09
C ILE A 129 -7.64 -4.86 -16.66
N TYR A 130 -8.81 -4.28 -16.40
CA TYR A 130 -8.91 -2.88 -15.96
C TYR A 130 -8.14 -2.63 -14.65
N THR A 131 -8.30 -3.52 -13.66
CA THR A 131 -7.62 -3.40 -12.36
C THR A 131 -6.10 -3.56 -12.52
N LYS A 132 -5.63 -4.52 -13.32
CA LYS A 132 -4.20 -4.66 -13.59
C LYS A 132 -3.61 -3.43 -14.25
N LEU A 133 -4.25 -2.90 -15.30
CA LEU A 133 -3.81 -1.68 -15.97
C LEU A 133 -3.81 -0.47 -15.02
N LYS A 134 -4.87 -0.29 -14.24
CA LYS A 134 -4.97 0.77 -13.22
C LYS A 134 -3.81 0.67 -12.23
N ASN A 135 -3.53 -0.51 -11.69
CA ASN A 135 -2.49 -0.73 -10.69
C ASN A 135 -1.09 -0.47 -11.27
N ILE A 136 -0.82 -0.93 -12.49
CA ILE A 136 0.43 -0.62 -13.19
C ILE A 136 0.57 0.90 -13.40
N THR A 137 -0.48 1.57 -13.86
CA THR A 137 -0.46 3.03 -14.06
C THR A 137 -0.16 3.77 -12.77
N ILE A 138 -0.75 3.38 -11.63
CA ILE A 138 -0.49 3.99 -10.32
C ILE A 138 0.98 3.84 -9.95
N VAL A 139 1.55 2.63 -10.10
CA VAL A 139 2.96 2.37 -9.80
C VAL A 139 3.88 3.19 -10.71
N MET A 140 3.58 3.26 -12.01
CA MET A 140 4.36 4.06 -12.96
C MET A 140 4.31 5.55 -12.63
N VAL A 141 3.13 6.09 -12.33
CA VAL A 141 3.00 7.49 -11.93
C VAL A 141 3.75 7.76 -10.61
N ALA A 142 3.62 6.88 -9.62
CA ALA A 142 4.35 7.01 -8.36
C ALA A 142 5.87 6.94 -8.57
N ALA A 143 6.35 6.05 -9.44
CA ALA A 143 7.76 5.95 -9.80
C ALA A 143 8.28 7.21 -10.50
N VAL A 144 7.54 7.74 -11.47
CA VAL A 144 7.89 9.00 -12.16
C VAL A 144 7.95 10.17 -11.18
N VAL A 145 6.95 10.28 -10.29
CA VAL A 145 6.91 11.33 -9.25
C VAL A 145 8.09 11.18 -8.28
N ALA A 146 8.42 9.94 -7.88
CA ALA A 146 9.58 9.67 -7.02
C ALA A 146 10.90 10.06 -7.70
N VAL A 147 11.10 9.68 -8.97
CA VAL A 147 12.29 10.07 -9.75
C VAL A 147 12.36 11.58 -9.92
N ALA A 148 11.26 12.23 -10.25
CA ALA A 148 11.21 13.69 -10.36
C ALA A 148 11.59 14.39 -9.04
N SER A 149 11.18 13.83 -7.89
CA SER A 149 11.60 14.32 -6.57
C SER A 149 13.11 14.21 -6.35
N VAL A 150 13.72 13.08 -6.76
CA VAL A 150 15.18 12.89 -6.69
C VAL A 150 15.92 13.90 -7.56
N VAL A 151 15.43 14.12 -8.80
CA VAL A 151 16.02 15.12 -9.71
C VAL A 151 15.93 16.52 -9.11
N LEU A 152 14.77 16.87 -8.57
CA LEU A 152 14.55 18.18 -7.97
C LEU A 152 15.45 18.39 -6.74
N SER A 153 15.59 17.38 -5.88
CA SER A 153 16.52 17.41 -4.75
C SER A 153 17.95 17.63 -5.22
N ALA A 154 18.41 16.92 -6.26
CA ALA A 154 19.75 17.08 -6.82
C ALA A 154 19.98 18.47 -7.43
N VAL A 155 18.95 19.10 -7.98
CA VAL A 155 19.03 20.50 -8.47
C VAL A 155 19.14 21.48 -7.29
N ILE A 156 18.34 21.30 -6.24
CA ILE A 156 18.40 22.13 -5.04
C ILE A 156 19.79 22.04 -4.40
N ASP A 157 20.37 20.84 -4.28
CA ASP A 157 21.70 20.60 -3.71
C ASP A 157 22.82 21.31 -4.51
N LYS A 158 22.64 21.49 -5.83
CA LYS A 158 23.57 22.24 -6.68
C LYS A 158 23.50 23.76 -6.51
N LEU A 159 22.37 24.28 -6.01
CA LEU A 159 22.21 25.71 -5.74
C LEU A 159 23.00 26.19 -4.53
N GLY A 160 23.53 25.28 -3.72
CA GLY A 160 24.38 25.54 -2.57
C GLY A 160 23.97 24.74 -1.34
N LYS A 161 24.76 24.91 -0.28
CA LYS A 161 24.46 24.32 1.05
C LYS A 161 24.07 25.44 2.00
N GLY A 162 22.92 25.30 2.62
CA GLY A 162 22.45 26.25 3.63
C GLY A 162 21.13 25.77 4.24
N VAL A 163 20.88 26.15 5.50
CA VAL A 163 19.69 25.72 6.24
C VAL A 163 18.38 25.98 5.47
N GLY A 164 18.30 27.10 4.75
CA GLY A 164 17.13 27.42 3.92
C GLY A 164 16.90 26.45 2.77
N LEU A 165 17.98 26.02 2.10
CA LEU A 165 17.89 25.05 0.98
C LEU A 165 17.61 23.65 1.49
N GLU A 166 18.17 23.25 2.62
CA GLU A 166 17.88 21.96 3.26
C GLU A 166 16.40 21.88 3.70
N LEU A 167 15.88 22.96 4.29
CA LEU A 167 14.47 23.04 4.65
C LEU A 167 13.56 23.00 3.43
N LEU A 168 13.91 23.71 2.36
CA LEU A 168 13.18 23.68 1.09
C LEU A 168 13.14 22.27 0.51
N ASN A 169 14.28 21.57 0.49
CA ASN A 169 14.38 20.19 0.00
C ASN A 169 13.51 19.23 0.84
N ALA A 170 13.53 19.37 2.17
CA ALA A 170 12.68 18.59 3.07
C ALA A 170 11.19 18.84 2.82
N LEU A 171 10.78 20.11 2.64
CA LEU A 171 9.40 20.49 2.34
C LEU A 171 8.93 19.93 0.99
N VAL A 172 9.76 20.06 -0.05
CA VAL A 172 9.46 19.52 -1.38
C VAL A 172 9.25 18.00 -1.31
N SER A 173 10.17 17.28 -0.66
CA SER A 173 10.09 15.83 -0.48
C SER A 173 8.83 15.43 0.28
N TRP A 174 8.46 16.18 1.31
CA TRP A 174 7.25 15.93 2.09
C TRP A 174 5.97 16.19 1.28
N VAL A 175 5.91 17.26 0.50
CA VAL A 175 4.78 17.56 -0.40
C VAL A 175 4.63 16.46 -1.45
N VAL A 176 5.73 15.98 -2.04
CA VAL A 176 5.72 14.85 -2.99
C VAL A 176 5.19 13.59 -2.32
N PHE A 177 5.61 13.30 -1.09
CA PHE A 177 5.11 12.17 -0.33
C PHE A 177 3.61 12.25 -0.06
N ILE A 178 3.09 13.44 0.32
CA ILE A 178 1.64 13.68 0.47
C ILE A 178 0.92 13.47 -0.87
N ALA A 179 1.49 13.92 -1.99
CA ALA A 179 0.89 13.73 -3.30
C ALA A 179 0.78 12.23 -3.68
N ILE A 180 1.80 11.43 -3.39
CA ILE A 180 1.77 9.97 -3.59
C ILE A 180 0.68 9.34 -2.71
N LEU A 181 0.60 9.69 -1.43
CA LEU A 181 -0.44 9.21 -0.52
C LEU A 181 -1.84 9.62 -0.98
N TYR A 182 -1.99 10.85 -1.47
CA TYR A 182 -3.25 11.31 -2.06
C TYR A 182 -3.67 10.45 -3.26
N LEU A 183 -2.74 10.15 -4.17
CA LEU A 183 -3.00 9.27 -5.31
C LEU A 183 -3.43 7.87 -4.84
N ILE A 184 -2.75 7.32 -3.84
CA ILE A 184 -3.10 6.03 -3.23
C ILE A 184 -4.54 6.05 -2.73
N TYR A 185 -4.93 7.02 -1.90
CA TYR A 185 -6.29 7.10 -1.35
C TYR A 185 -7.36 7.45 -2.38
N ARG A 186 -7.00 8.16 -3.44
CA ARG A 186 -7.96 8.62 -4.45
C ARG A 186 -8.15 7.64 -5.58
N VAL A 187 -7.07 6.99 -6.02
CA VAL A 187 -7.07 6.18 -7.24
C VAL A 187 -7.16 4.69 -6.95
N LEU A 188 -6.48 4.21 -5.90
CA LEU A 188 -6.38 2.78 -5.62
C LEU A 188 -7.73 2.13 -5.26
N PRO A 189 -8.54 2.65 -4.31
CA PRO A 189 -9.81 2.04 -3.94
C PRO A 189 -10.79 1.99 -5.11
N ASP A 190 -11.67 0.99 -5.14
CA ASP A 190 -12.72 0.85 -6.15
C ASP A 190 -14.00 1.68 -5.84
N VAL A 191 -13.87 2.63 -4.94
CA VAL A 191 -14.88 3.67 -4.65
C VAL A 191 -14.36 5.07 -4.94
N LEU A 192 -15.29 6.00 -5.18
CA LEU A 192 -14.96 7.41 -5.40
C LEU A 192 -14.79 8.10 -4.04
N VAL A 193 -13.55 8.17 -3.55
CA VAL A 193 -13.23 8.94 -2.35
C VAL A 193 -13.24 10.45 -2.68
N PRO A 194 -13.97 11.30 -1.94
CA PRO A 194 -13.95 12.75 -2.13
C PRO A 194 -12.55 13.34 -2.00
N ARG A 195 -12.19 14.29 -2.88
CA ARG A 195 -10.84 14.89 -2.90
C ARG A 195 -10.40 15.42 -1.54
N GLY A 196 -11.27 16.16 -0.85
CA GLY A 196 -10.96 16.72 0.46
C GLY A 196 -10.68 15.67 1.54
N LEU A 197 -11.33 14.50 1.49
CA LEU A 197 -11.06 13.40 2.41
C LEU A 197 -9.74 12.71 2.08
N ALA A 198 -9.46 12.48 0.81
CA ALA A 198 -8.19 11.88 0.37
C ALA A 198 -6.99 12.76 0.75
N VAL A 199 -7.08 14.09 0.58
CA VAL A 199 -6.02 15.03 1.02
C VAL A 199 -5.83 14.99 2.54
N ARG A 200 -6.93 15.05 3.32
CA ARG A 200 -6.85 15.01 4.79
C ARG A 200 -6.22 13.69 5.27
N ALA A 201 -6.62 12.56 4.71
CA ALA A 201 -6.03 11.27 5.03
C ALA A 201 -4.54 11.25 4.67
N ALA A 202 -4.15 11.74 3.49
CA ALA A 202 -2.76 11.80 3.04
C ALA A 202 -1.90 12.64 4.00
N VAL A 203 -2.37 13.81 4.42
CA VAL A 203 -1.65 14.67 5.39
C VAL A 203 -1.53 13.99 6.75
N ILE A 204 -2.62 13.45 7.30
CA ILE A 204 -2.57 12.79 8.62
C ILE A 204 -1.63 11.58 8.58
N VAL A 205 -1.73 10.77 7.53
CA VAL A 205 -0.90 9.58 7.36
C VAL A 205 0.57 9.96 7.15
N SER A 206 0.88 11.03 6.42
CA SER A 206 2.25 11.49 6.26
C SER A 206 2.88 11.92 7.60
N LEU A 207 2.11 12.56 8.48
CA LEU A 207 2.56 12.91 9.82
C LEU A 207 2.76 11.66 10.70
N LEU A 208 1.83 10.71 10.66
CA LEU A 208 1.99 9.44 11.38
C LEU A 208 3.22 8.68 10.88
N PHE A 209 3.47 8.70 9.57
CA PHE A 209 4.65 8.09 8.98
C PHE A 209 5.96 8.72 9.50
N LEU A 210 6.00 10.06 9.61
CA LEU A 210 7.14 10.77 10.17
C LEU A 210 7.41 10.36 11.62
N VAL A 211 6.36 10.32 12.46
CA VAL A 211 6.46 9.87 13.85
C VAL A 211 6.95 8.43 13.94
N GLY A 212 6.40 7.54 13.13
CA GLY A 212 6.77 6.15 13.14
C GLY A 212 8.18 5.87 12.64
N LYS A 213 8.67 6.65 11.68
CA LYS A 213 10.08 6.61 11.25
C LYS A 213 11.01 6.85 12.45
N ILE A 214 10.69 7.83 13.30
CA ILE A 214 11.47 8.15 14.50
C ILE A 214 11.40 6.99 15.49
N ILE A 215 10.19 6.47 15.78
CA ILE A 215 10.00 5.37 16.71
C ILE A 215 10.70 4.09 16.23
N LEU A 216 10.51 3.71 14.97
CA LEU A 216 11.15 2.53 14.40
C LEU A 216 12.67 2.67 14.36
N GLY A 217 13.19 3.85 13.99
CA GLY A 217 14.63 4.13 14.01
C GLY A 217 15.21 3.97 15.42
N PHE A 218 14.50 4.43 16.45
CA PHE A 218 14.91 4.24 17.84
C PHE A 218 14.87 2.76 18.26
N VAL A 219 13.78 2.05 17.95
CA VAL A 219 13.61 0.62 18.31
C VAL A 219 14.65 -0.25 17.62
N ILE A 220 14.91 -0.03 16.34
CA ILE A 220 15.89 -0.80 15.58
C ILE A 220 17.32 -0.47 16.03
N GLY A 221 17.62 0.81 16.29
CA GLY A 221 18.95 1.25 16.68
C GLY A 221 19.38 0.83 18.10
N HIS A 222 18.42 0.68 19.03
CA HIS A 222 18.75 0.42 20.45
C HIS A 222 18.61 -1.05 20.89
N ASN A 223 17.80 -1.85 20.23
CA ASN A 223 17.45 -3.19 20.74
C ASN A 223 18.35 -4.34 20.28
N GLY A 224 19.49 -4.07 19.65
CA GLY A 224 20.40 -5.14 19.22
C GLY A 224 19.74 -6.25 18.40
N THR A 225 18.65 -5.92 17.69
CA THR A 225 17.90 -6.88 16.85
C THR A 225 18.80 -7.58 15.84
N ALA A 226 19.87 -6.91 15.39
CA ALA A 226 20.89 -7.49 14.54
C ALA A 226 21.65 -8.64 15.23
N SER A 227 21.89 -8.57 16.55
CA SER A 227 22.59 -9.62 17.29
C SER A 227 21.69 -10.83 17.61
N ALA A 228 20.39 -10.60 17.83
CA ALA A 228 19.46 -11.67 18.17
C ALA A 228 19.06 -12.55 16.97
N TYR A 229 18.92 -11.94 15.78
CA TYR A 229 18.44 -12.62 14.56
C TYR A 229 19.55 -12.87 13.52
N GLY A 230 20.80 -12.42 13.76
CA GLY A 230 21.91 -12.62 12.84
C GLY A 230 21.60 -12.20 11.40
N ALA A 231 21.84 -13.09 10.44
CA ALA A 231 21.56 -12.82 9.02
C ALA A 231 20.08 -12.55 8.70
N ALA A 232 19.13 -13.01 9.53
CA ALA A 232 17.71 -12.78 9.35
C ALA A 232 17.24 -11.41 9.89
N ALA A 233 18.07 -10.68 10.62
CA ALA A 233 17.71 -9.40 11.23
C ALA A 233 17.18 -8.39 10.21
N SER A 234 17.81 -8.30 9.05
CA SER A 234 17.41 -7.39 7.97
C SER A 234 16.02 -7.73 7.41
N LEU A 235 15.67 -9.00 7.29
CA LEU A 235 14.36 -9.46 6.87
C LEU A 235 13.28 -9.09 7.91
N VAL A 236 13.58 -9.28 9.19
CA VAL A 236 12.67 -8.93 10.29
C VAL A 236 12.42 -7.41 10.31
N VAL A 237 13.48 -6.61 10.18
CA VAL A 237 13.37 -5.14 10.09
C VAL A 237 12.51 -4.71 8.91
N LEU A 238 12.71 -5.32 7.75
CA LEU A 238 11.92 -5.05 6.54
C LEU A 238 10.44 -5.42 6.74
N LEU A 239 10.16 -6.58 7.31
CA LEU A 239 8.79 -7.00 7.63
C LEU A 239 8.13 -6.02 8.60
N LEU A 240 8.84 -5.61 9.65
CA LEU A 240 8.33 -4.66 10.64
C LEU A 240 8.04 -3.30 9.99
N TRP A 241 8.94 -2.82 9.11
CA TRP A 241 8.76 -1.58 8.38
C TRP A 241 7.52 -1.61 7.48
N PHE A 242 7.36 -2.66 6.67
CA PHE A 242 6.18 -2.78 5.79
C PHE A 242 4.90 -3.00 6.57
N TYR A 243 4.94 -3.77 7.66
CA TYR A 243 3.79 -3.97 8.54
C TYR A 243 3.31 -2.65 9.14
N TYR A 244 4.23 -1.87 9.69
CA TYR A 244 3.95 -0.56 10.23
C TYR A 244 3.39 0.39 9.15
N THR A 245 4.04 0.45 7.98
CA THR A 245 3.58 1.27 6.85
C THR A 245 2.15 0.91 6.44
N ALA A 246 1.85 -0.38 6.32
CA ALA A 246 0.52 -0.84 6.00
C ALA A 246 -0.51 -0.47 7.07
N GLN A 247 -0.17 -0.61 8.35
CA GLN A 247 -1.07 -0.21 9.44
C GLN A 247 -1.47 1.26 9.35
N ILE A 248 -0.51 2.16 9.11
CA ILE A 248 -0.80 3.59 8.97
C ILE A 248 -1.67 3.87 7.74
N LEU A 249 -1.37 3.22 6.61
CA LEU A 249 -2.17 3.37 5.39
C LEU A 249 -3.62 2.88 5.62
N LEU A 250 -3.80 1.74 6.25
CA LEU A 250 -5.13 1.19 6.53
C LEU A 250 -5.88 2.03 7.60
N LEU A 251 -5.16 2.58 8.59
CA LEU A 251 -5.74 3.52 9.54
C LEU A 251 -6.27 4.79 8.87
N GLY A 252 -5.56 5.28 7.85
CA GLY A 252 -6.03 6.39 7.01
C GLY A 252 -7.31 6.04 6.23
N ALA A 253 -7.41 4.81 5.70
CA ALA A 253 -8.62 4.32 5.03
C ALA A 253 -9.81 4.20 6.00
N GLU A 254 -9.57 3.70 7.22
CA GLU A 254 -10.59 3.67 8.28
C GLU A 254 -11.05 5.08 8.67
N GLY A 255 -10.12 6.04 8.75
CA GLY A 255 -10.46 7.44 8.96
C GLY A 255 -11.36 8.00 7.86
N ILE A 256 -11.11 7.66 6.60
CA ILE A 256 -11.99 8.02 5.47
C ILE A 256 -13.38 7.40 5.65
N LYS A 257 -13.48 6.09 5.97
CA LYS A 257 -14.73 5.37 6.22
C LYS A 257 -15.52 6.02 7.35
N VAL A 258 -14.92 6.17 8.53
CA VAL A 258 -15.57 6.74 9.72
C VAL A 258 -16.05 8.18 9.48
N HIS A 259 -15.26 9.00 8.77
CA HIS A 259 -15.67 10.35 8.42
C HIS A 259 -16.82 10.34 7.40
N GLY A 260 -16.78 9.46 6.42
CA GLY A 260 -17.85 9.27 5.45
C GLY A 260 -19.16 8.89 6.14
N GLU A 261 -19.15 7.90 7.03
CA GLU A 261 -20.31 7.49 7.82
C GLU A 261 -20.87 8.63 8.68
N SER A 262 -20.00 9.36 9.39
CA SER A 262 -20.41 10.47 10.25
C SER A 262 -21.09 11.62 9.49
N ARG A 263 -20.73 11.80 8.22
CA ARG A 263 -21.29 12.80 7.31
C ARG A 263 -22.38 12.22 6.39
N ARG A 264 -22.74 10.95 6.54
CA ARG A 264 -23.68 10.23 5.66
C ARG A 264 -23.28 10.31 4.18
N LEU A 265 -21.97 10.33 3.91
CA LEU A 265 -21.46 10.33 2.55
C LEU A 265 -21.54 8.91 2.00
N ASP A 266 -22.24 8.75 0.90
CA ASP A 266 -22.28 7.49 0.17
C ASP A 266 -21.15 7.46 -0.87
N PHE A 267 -20.11 6.64 -0.63
CA PHE A 267 -19.03 6.45 -1.59
C PHE A 267 -19.54 5.64 -2.77
N LYS A 268 -19.68 6.31 -3.92
CA LYS A 268 -20.14 5.64 -5.15
C LYS A 268 -19.06 4.67 -5.64
N PRO A 269 -19.44 3.43 -6.01
CA PRO A 269 -18.49 2.49 -6.60
C PRO A 269 -17.99 3.02 -7.94
N LYS A 270 -16.74 2.69 -8.29
CA LYS A 270 -16.14 2.96 -9.60
C LYS A 270 -16.65 1.95 -10.63
N ARG A 271 -16.26 2.15 -11.89
CA ARG A 271 -16.59 1.23 -12.99
C ARG A 271 -16.14 -0.20 -12.64
N PHE A 272 -17.03 -1.16 -12.83
CA PHE A 272 -16.83 -2.58 -12.52
C PHE A 272 -16.71 -2.93 -11.03
N ALA A 273 -17.13 -2.04 -10.14
CA ALA A 273 -17.22 -2.31 -8.72
C ALA A 273 -18.66 -2.17 -8.23
N VAL A 274 -18.99 -2.89 -7.18
CA VAL A 274 -20.27 -2.82 -6.49
C VAL A 274 -20.01 -2.57 -5.00
N LYS A 275 -20.94 -1.87 -4.35
CA LYS A 275 -20.87 -1.68 -2.91
C LYS A 275 -21.39 -2.95 -2.23
N LEU A 276 -20.64 -3.48 -1.28
CA LEU A 276 -21.15 -4.50 -0.37
C LEU A 276 -22.22 -3.80 0.47
N LYS A 277 -23.49 -4.12 0.23
CA LYS A 277 -24.50 -3.96 1.28
C LYS A 277 -23.99 -4.80 2.43
N GLU A 278 -23.95 -4.24 3.65
CA GLU A 278 -23.89 -5.08 4.82
C GLU A 278 -25.05 -6.08 4.65
N LEU A 279 -24.72 -7.28 4.28
CA LEU A 279 -25.57 -8.39 4.60
C LEU A 279 -25.58 -8.35 6.12
N ASP A 280 -26.67 -7.78 6.66
CA ASP A 280 -26.94 -7.88 8.07
C ASP A 280 -26.74 -9.34 8.42
N VAL A 281 -25.64 -9.62 9.13
CA VAL A 281 -25.36 -10.94 9.71
C VAL A 281 -26.48 -11.30 10.70
N TYR A 282 -27.43 -10.40 10.89
CA TYR A 282 -28.66 -10.53 11.66
C TYR A 282 -29.82 -11.16 10.93
N ASP A 283 -29.70 -11.48 9.65
CA ASP A 283 -30.71 -12.32 9.03
C ASP A 283 -30.48 -13.83 9.31
N LYS A 284 -29.79 -14.14 10.43
CA LYS A 284 -29.79 -15.47 11.02
C LYS A 284 -31.25 -15.95 11.34
N HIS A 285 -32.15 -15.03 11.62
CA HIS A 285 -33.56 -15.34 11.80
C HIS A 285 -34.25 -15.65 10.47
N ASP A 286 -34.00 -14.93 9.40
CA ASP A 286 -34.59 -15.21 8.08
C ASP A 286 -33.98 -16.47 7.45
N LEU A 287 -32.69 -16.70 7.55
CA LEU A 287 -32.04 -17.94 7.12
C LEU A 287 -32.58 -19.16 7.90
N ARG A 288 -32.77 -19.05 9.22
CA ARG A 288 -33.40 -20.10 10.02
C ARG A 288 -34.86 -20.31 9.63
N GLY A 289 -35.60 -19.23 9.42
CA GLY A 289 -36.98 -19.29 8.96
C GLY A 289 -37.13 -19.93 7.58
N ARG A 290 -36.26 -19.57 6.64
CA ARG A 290 -36.23 -20.13 5.26
C ARG A 290 -35.78 -21.60 5.25
N LEU A 291 -34.80 -21.98 6.06
CA LEU A 291 -34.38 -23.37 6.23
C LEU A 291 -35.49 -24.21 6.86
N LEU A 292 -36.08 -23.74 7.93
CA LEU A 292 -37.21 -24.45 8.58
C LEU A 292 -38.43 -24.59 7.64
N ALA A 293 -38.76 -23.56 6.85
CA ALA A 293 -39.81 -23.62 5.84
C ALA A 293 -39.47 -24.56 4.68
N ALA A 294 -38.19 -24.66 4.29
CA ALA A 294 -37.73 -25.60 3.27
C ALA A 294 -37.76 -27.05 3.79
N PHE A 295 -37.33 -27.27 5.02
CA PHE A 295 -37.47 -28.59 5.69
C PHE A 295 -38.93 -29.03 5.87
N ALA A 296 -39.81 -28.12 6.30
CA ALA A 296 -41.25 -28.40 6.44
C ALA A 296 -41.93 -28.73 5.10
N ARG A 297 -41.51 -28.04 4.01
CA ARG A 297 -41.99 -28.37 2.65
C ARG A 297 -41.51 -29.73 2.17
N GLY A 298 -40.21 -30.04 2.41
CA GLY A 298 -39.65 -31.35 2.07
C GLY A 298 -40.30 -32.51 2.83
N TYR A 299 -40.65 -32.30 4.09
CA TYR A 299 -41.34 -33.30 4.92
C TYR A 299 -42.78 -33.53 4.44
N LYS A 300 -43.56 -32.48 4.14
CA LYS A 300 -44.93 -32.61 3.59
C LYS A 300 -44.96 -33.27 2.20
N SER A 301 -43.93 -33.09 1.39
CA SER A 301 -43.81 -33.74 0.07
C SER A 301 -43.59 -35.26 0.19
N LYS A 302 -42.84 -35.72 1.21
CA LYS A 302 -42.63 -37.16 1.46
C LYS A 302 -43.83 -37.86 2.11
N SER A 303 -44.60 -37.13 2.91
CA SER A 303 -45.81 -37.67 3.58
C SER A 303 -47.00 -37.84 2.62
N ARG A 304 -47.02 -37.19 1.47
CA ARG A 304 -48.08 -37.32 0.45
C ARG A 304 -47.77 -38.42 -0.61
N LYS A 305 -46.62 -39.08 -0.53
CA LYS A 305 -46.24 -40.18 -1.42
C LYS A 305 -46.27 -41.56 -0.76
N LYS A 306 -46.80 -41.65 0.45
CA LYS A 306 -47.24 -42.89 1.10
C LYS A 306 -48.76 -42.86 1.24
#